data_7d27d0652d71e437e8725d2e132067e7
#
_entry.id   7d27d0652d71e437e8725d2e132067e7
#
_cell.length_a   1.000
_cell.length_b   1.000
_cell.length_c   1.000
_cell.angle_alpha   90.00
_cell.angle_beta   90.00
_cell.angle_gamma   90.00
#
_symmetry.space_group_name_H-M   'P 1'
#
loop_
_entity.id
_entity.type
_entity.pdbx_description
1 polymer ?
#
loop_
_entity_poly.entity_id
_entity_poly.type
_entity_poly.pdbx_seq_one_letter_code
_entity_poly.pdbx_strand_id
1 'polypeptide(L)'
;MVAVGAANWPGHDDGVRFYEERVLPRIINVACGKQLEPLRRRVCAGLTGDVVEIGFGSGRNVPCYPPAVTRVAAIEPADLSWKLAARRVTAAGVPVQRSGLDGQALPFPDSSYDAALSTWTLCTIPDPAAALREVRRVLRPGATLHFLEHGLAPDEPVRRWQRRLDPLEKRLAGGCRFTEPIAELLTTAGFTITELDAFYQKGVPKFTGAYSLGTALSP
;
A
#
# COMPACT_ATOMS: atom_id res chain seq x y z
N MET A 1 3.06 4.54 -2.01
CA MET A 1 2.26 5.69 -1.53
C MET A 1 1.14 5.91 -2.52
N VAL A 2 -0.06 5.63 -2.13
CA VAL A 2 -1.26 5.70 -2.96
C VAL A 2 -1.96 7.01 -2.62
N ALA A 3 -2.23 7.83 -3.63
CA ALA A 3 -3.18 8.91 -3.46
C ALA A 3 -4.55 8.26 -3.28
N VAL A 4 -5.11 8.34 -2.10
CA VAL A 4 -6.50 7.99 -1.87
C VAL A 4 -7.32 8.93 -2.74
N GLY A 5 -7.98 8.41 -3.76
CA GLY A 5 -8.94 9.17 -4.53
C GLY A 5 -9.96 9.77 -3.58
N ALA A 6 -10.29 11.04 -3.77
CA ALA A 6 -11.17 11.79 -2.90
C ALA A 6 -12.48 11.03 -2.65
N ALA A 7 -12.52 10.23 -1.60
CA ALA A 7 -13.78 9.89 -0.96
C ALA A 7 -14.39 11.24 -0.56
N ASN A 8 -15.67 11.47 -0.87
CA ASN A 8 -16.42 12.70 -0.60
C ASN A 8 -16.27 13.13 0.88
N TRP A 9 -15.19 13.82 1.19
CA TRP A 9 -14.99 14.43 2.49
C TRP A 9 -15.72 15.78 2.48
N PRO A 10 -16.72 15.97 3.31
CA PRO A 10 -17.34 17.28 3.43
C PRO A 10 -16.31 18.28 3.96
N GLY A 11 -15.96 19.28 3.14
CA GLY A 11 -15.09 20.39 3.53
C GLY A 11 -13.73 20.48 2.83
N HIS A 12 -13.43 19.68 1.80
CA HIS A 12 -12.21 19.88 0.99
C HIS A 12 -12.41 21.01 -0.01
N ASP A 13 -11.47 21.97 0.05
CA ASP A 13 -11.32 23.04 -0.94
C ASP A 13 -11.05 22.44 -2.34
N ASP A 14 -11.68 22.98 -3.39
CA ASP A 14 -11.52 22.51 -4.78
C ASP A 14 -10.05 22.44 -5.22
N GLY A 15 -9.18 23.29 -4.67
CA GLY A 15 -7.74 23.26 -4.91
C GLY A 15 -7.04 22.02 -4.37
N VAL A 16 -7.41 21.57 -3.16
CA VAL A 16 -6.86 20.35 -2.55
C VAL A 16 -7.28 19.12 -3.35
N ARG A 17 -8.55 19.04 -3.73
CA ARG A 17 -9.09 17.97 -4.54
C ARG A 17 -8.41 17.89 -5.93
N PHE A 18 -8.21 19.03 -6.60
CA PHE A 18 -7.48 19.07 -7.86
C PHE A 18 -6.05 18.55 -7.71
N TYR A 19 -5.35 18.96 -6.64
CA TYR A 19 -4.00 18.48 -6.36
C TYR A 19 -3.96 16.96 -6.15
N GLU A 20 -4.82 16.41 -5.32
CA GLU A 20 -4.89 14.98 -5.02
C GLU A 20 -5.28 14.13 -6.23
N GLU A 21 -6.21 14.61 -7.06
CA GLU A 21 -6.67 13.86 -8.23
C GLU A 21 -5.74 13.97 -9.45
N ARG A 22 -5.04 15.09 -9.62
CA ARG A 22 -4.33 15.41 -10.87
C ARG A 22 -2.81 15.54 -10.74
N VAL A 23 -2.31 15.99 -9.62
CA VAL A 23 -0.89 16.30 -9.43
C VAL A 23 -0.19 15.20 -8.63
N LEU A 24 -0.70 14.89 -7.48
CA LEU A 24 -0.10 13.95 -6.53
C LEU A 24 0.18 12.56 -7.12
N PRO A 25 -0.71 11.91 -7.91
CA PRO A 25 -0.42 10.62 -8.52
C PRO A 25 0.79 10.64 -9.46
N ARG A 26 1.04 11.77 -10.15
CA ARG A 26 2.23 11.92 -11.01
C ARG A 26 3.51 12.05 -10.18
N ILE A 27 3.47 12.85 -9.12
CA ILE A 27 4.60 13.02 -8.19
C ILE A 27 4.96 11.66 -7.59
N ILE A 28 3.98 10.95 -7.04
CA ILE A 28 4.16 9.61 -6.45
C ILE A 28 4.69 8.62 -7.48
N ASN A 29 4.15 8.61 -8.69
CA ASN A 29 4.63 7.73 -9.76
C ASN A 29 6.12 7.94 -10.07
N VAL A 30 6.66 9.14 -9.94
CA VAL A 30 8.08 9.44 -10.13
C VAL A 30 8.88 9.11 -8.86
N ALA A 31 8.45 9.63 -7.71
CA ALA A 31 9.14 9.48 -6.42
C ALA A 31 9.27 8.01 -5.97
N CYS A 32 8.21 7.21 -6.18
CA CYS A 32 8.20 5.78 -5.89
C CYS A 32 8.64 4.92 -7.10
N GLY A 33 9.52 5.46 -7.94
CA GLY A 33 9.96 4.88 -9.19
C GLY A 33 10.99 3.75 -9.07
N LYS A 34 11.93 3.71 -10.05
CA LYS A 34 12.91 2.62 -10.20
C LYS A 34 13.79 2.38 -8.98
N GLN A 35 14.09 3.42 -8.20
CA GLN A 35 14.92 3.32 -7.00
C GLN A 35 14.34 2.40 -5.91
N LEU A 36 13.01 2.20 -5.89
CA LEU A 36 12.33 1.33 -4.95
C LEU A 36 12.01 -0.07 -5.54
N GLU A 37 12.38 -0.32 -6.78
CA GLU A 37 12.15 -1.61 -7.45
C GLU A 37 12.79 -2.80 -6.71
N PRO A 38 14.01 -2.72 -6.16
CA PRO A 38 14.58 -3.83 -5.39
C PRO A 38 13.72 -4.23 -4.18
N LEU A 39 13.12 -3.25 -3.47
CA LEU A 39 12.23 -3.51 -2.36
C LEU A 39 10.91 -4.14 -2.83
N ARG A 40 10.37 -3.68 -3.97
CA ARG A 40 9.17 -4.26 -4.59
C ARG A 40 9.39 -5.71 -5.01
N ARG A 41 10.54 -6.02 -5.63
CA ARG A 41 10.90 -7.41 -5.96
C ARG A 41 10.98 -8.29 -4.71
N ARG A 42 11.54 -7.75 -3.63
CA ARG A 42 11.66 -8.47 -2.36
C ARG A 42 10.29 -8.76 -1.75
N VAL A 43 9.40 -7.78 -1.64
CA VAL A 43 8.07 -7.99 -1.06
C VAL A 43 7.17 -8.88 -1.93
N CYS A 44 7.33 -8.85 -3.26
CA CYS A 44 6.56 -9.68 -4.17
C CYS A 44 7.07 -11.12 -4.27
N ALA A 45 8.30 -11.43 -3.87
CA ALA A 45 8.99 -12.69 -4.18
C ALA A 45 8.23 -13.97 -3.76
N GLY A 46 7.46 -13.91 -2.67
CA GLY A 46 6.70 -15.05 -2.15
C GLY A 46 5.22 -15.10 -2.56
N LEU A 47 4.76 -14.17 -3.42
CA LEU A 47 3.37 -14.14 -3.86
C LEU A 47 3.04 -15.34 -4.76
N THR A 48 1.89 -15.96 -4.54
CA THR A 48 1.39 -17.10 -5.32
C THR A 48 -0.13 -17.03 -5.48
N GLY A 49 -0.65 -17.71 -6.50
CA GLY A 49 -2.09 -17.88 -6.71
C GLY A 49 -2.82 -16.58 -7.05
N ASP A 50 -4.04 -16.48 -6.58
CA ASP A 50 -4.90 -15.31 -6.77
C ASP A 50 -4.55 -14.24 -5.73
N VAL A 51 -4.11 -13.07 -6.18
CA VAL A 51 -3.62 -11.98 -5.33
C VAL A 51 -4.60 -10.82 -5.31
N VAL A 52 -4.91 -10.28 -4.13
CA VAL A 52 -5.53 -8.97 -3.97
C VAL A 52 -4.45 -7.94 -3.60
N GLU A 53 -4.32 -6.88 -4.38
CA GLU A 53 -3.41 -5.76 -4.08
C GLU A 53 -4.20 -4.53 -3.70
N ILE A 54 -4.09 -4.10 -2.43
CA ILE A 54 -4.66 -2.83 -1.97
C ILE A 54 -3.67 -1.70 -2.23
N GLY A 55 -4.20 -0.59 -2.74
CA GLY A 55 -3.38 0.55 -3.13
C GLY A 55 -2.47 0.29 -4.31
N PHE A 56 -3.05 -0.23 -5.38
CA PHE A 56 -2.33 -0.59 -6.60
C PHE A 56 -1.53 0.57 -7.22
N GLY A 57 -2.00 1.79 -7.08
CA GLY A 57 -1.34 2.99 -7.58
C GLY A 57 -1.16 2.96 -9.10
N SER A 58 0.02 3.35 -9.53
CA SER A 58 0.39 3.32 -10.94
C SER A 58 0.94 1.96 -11.42
N GLY A 59 0.70 0.87 -10.69
CA GLY A 59 1.08 -0.49 -11.08
C GLY A 59 2.58 -0.76 -11.02
N ARG A 60 3.28 -0.14 -10.08
CA ARG A 60 4.74 -0.29 -9.95
C ARG A 60 5.18 -1.69 -9.49
N ASN A 61 4.28 -2.48 -8.90
CA ASN A 61 4.55 -3.87 -8.52
C ASN A 61 4.39 -4.84 -9.69
N VAL A 62 3.67 -4.48 -10.75
CA VAL A 62 3.37 -5.36 -11.89
C VAL A 62 4.62 -6.06 -12.47
N PRO A 63 5.76 -5.37 -12.71
CA PRO A 63 6.97 -6.04 -13.21
C PRO A 63 7.65 -6.95 -12.17
N CYS A 64 7.17 -6.97 -10.93
CA CYS A 64 7.77 -7.71 -9.82
C CYS A 64 6.97 -8.95 -9.42
N TYR A 65 5.79 -9.17 -10.00
CA TYR A 65 5.02 -10.37 -9.70
C TYR A 65 5.75 -11.63 -10.17
N PRO A 66 5.91 -12.64 -9.31
CA PRO A 66 6.50 -13.91 -9.71
C PRO A 66 5.56 -14.71 -10.62
N PRO A 67 6.11 -15.66 -11.40
CA PRO A 67 5.30 -16.52 -12.28
C PRO A 67 4.26 -17.39 -11.56
N ALA A 68 4.38 -17.55 -10.24
CA ALA A 68 3.44 -18.30 -9.42
C ALA A 68 2.12 -17.54 -9.13
N VAL A 69 2.07 -16.24 -9.46
CA VAL A 69 0.83 -15.44 -9.38
C VAL A 69 -0.04 -15.78 -10.60
N THR A 70 -1.31 -16.11 -10.36
CA THR A 70 -2.26 -16.49 -11.43
C THR A 70 -3.07 -15.29 -11.94
N ARG A 71 -3.45 -14.39 -11.04
CA ARG A 71 -4.13 -13.12 -11.37
C ARG A 71 -3.99 -12.12 -10.23
N VAL A 72 -4.21 -10.86 -10.54
CA VAL A 72 -4.20 -9.77 -9.54
C VAL A 72 -5.50 -8.97 -9.61
N ALA A 73 -6.22 -8.90 -8.49
CA ALA A 73 -7.31 -7.97 -8.29
C ALA A 73 -6.78 -6.67 -7.67
N ALA A 74 -6.76 -5.61 -8.46
CA ALA A 74 -6.23 -4.31 -8.07
C ALA A 74 -7.31 -3.44 -7.42
N ILE A 75 -7.04 -2.96 -6.21
CA ILE A 75 -7.88 -1.98 -5.51
C ILE A 75 -7.21 -0.62 -5.61
N GLU A 76 -7.82 0.27 -6.38
CA GLU A 76 -7.26 1.61 -6.66
C GLU A 76 -8.38 2.63 -6.86
N PRO A 77 -8.56 3.59 -5.94
CA PRO A 77 -9.58 4.63 -6.06
C PRO A 77 -9.27 5.68 -7.13
N ALA A 78 -7.98 6.00 -7.35
CA ALA A 78 -7.60 7.12 -8.21
C ALA A 78 -7.55 6.72 -9.69
N ASP A 79 -8.46 7.29 -10.50
CA ASP A 79 -8.51 7.03 -11.94
C ASP A 79 -7.21 7.41 -12.67
N LEU A 80 -6.54 8.48 -12.23
CA LEU A 80 -5.28 8.86 -12.84
C LEU A 80 -4.17 7.85 -12.54
N SER A 81 -4.09 7.34 -11.31
CA SER A 81 -3.16 6.26 -10.94
C SER A 81 -3.37 5.04 -11.83
N TRP A 82 -4.63 4.61 -11.99
CA TRP A 82 -4.98 3.50 -12.87
C TRP A 82 -4.61 3.77 -14.35
N LYS A 83 -4.86 4.99 -14.87
CA LYS A 83 -4.43 5.38 -16.22
C LYS A 83 -2.91 5.33 -16.38
N LEU A 84 -2.16 5.77 -15.37
CA LEU A 84 -0.69 5.68 -15.36
C LEU A 84 -0.16 4.23 -15.31
N ALA A 85 -0.96 3.30 -14.78
CA ALA A 85 -0.65 1.87 -14.75
C ALA A 85 -0.82 1.18 -16.11
N ALA A 86 -1.62 1.72 -17.03
CA ALA A 86 -2.10 1.04 -18.24
C ALA A 86 -0.99 0.31 -19.02
N ARG A 87 0.16 0.96 -19.29
CA ARG A 87 1.27 0.33 -20.02
C ARG A 87 1.86 -0.88 -19.27
N ARG A 88 1.93 -0.81 -17.93
CA ARG A 88 2.47 -1.92 -17.11
C ARG A 88 1.46 -3.07 -17.05
N VAL A 89 0.17 -2.75 -16.90
CA VAL A 89 -0.92 -3.73 -16.92
C VAL A 89 -0.98 -4.45 -18.27
N THR A 90 -0.89 -3.72 -19.40
CA THR A 90 -0.86 -4.34 -20.74
C THR A 90 0.37 -5.23 -20.96
N ALA A 91 1.50 -4.88 -20.36
CA ALA A 91 2.74 -5.65 -20.46
C ALA A 91 2.90 -6.71 -19.35
N ALA A 92 1.89 -6.88 -18.49
CA ALA A 92 1.94 -7.85 -17.40
C ALA A 92 1.96 -9.29 -17.93
N GLY A 93 2.76 -10.13 -17.30
CA GLY A 93 2.77 -11.58 -17.56
C GLY A 93 1.58 -12.32 -16.92
N VAL A 94 0.75 -11.60 -16.13
CA VAL A 94 -0.41 -12.14 -15.42
C VAL A 94 -1.62 -11.22 -15.62
N PRO A 95 -2.86 -11.73 -15.62
CA PRO A 95 -4.05 -10.90 -15.67
C PRO A 95 -4.13 -9.94 -14.47
N VAL A 96 -4.28 -8.65 -14.73
CA VAL A 96 -4.46 -7.60 -13.72
C VAL A 96 -5.76 -6.86 -14.01
N GLN A 97 -6.67 -6.84 -13.06
CA GLN A 97 -7.97 -6.19 -13.21
C GLN A 97 -8.22 -5.21 -12.06
N ARG A 98 -8.69 -3.99 -12.37
CA ARG A 98 -9.21 -3.07 -11.36
C ARG A 98 -10.56 -3.60 -10.87
N SER A 99 -10.61 -4.07 -9.63
CA SER A 99 -11.76 -4.82 -9.11
C SER A 99 -12.45 -4.11 -7.94
N GLY A 100 -11.88 -3.01 -7.44
CA GLY A 100 -12.46 -2.22 -6.35
C GLY A 100 -11.80 -0.85 -6.22
N LEU A 101 -12.48 0.03 -5.47
CA LEU A 101 -12.06 1.42 -5.25
C LEU A 101 -11.74 1.72 -3.77
N ASP A 102 -12.16 0.86 -2.85
CA ASP A 102 -11.96 1.08 -1.42
C ASP A 102 -11.36 -0.16 -0.76
N GLY A 103 -10.17 0.01 -0.17
CA GLY A 103 -9.50 -1.06 0.58
C GLY A 103 -10.18 -1.39 1.91
N GLN A 104 -11.05 -0.51 2.41
CA GLN A 104 -11.81 -0.70 3.65
C GLN A 104 -13.14 -1.46 3.45
N ALA A 105 -13.51 -1.71 2.19
CA ALA A 105 -14.71 -2.44 1.80
C ALA A 105 -14.45 -3.21 0.49
N LEU A 106 -13.84 -4.39 0.60
CA LEU A 106 -13.45 -5.18 -0.55
C LEU A 106 -14.66 -5.91 -1.16
N PRO A 107 -14.93 -5.76 -2.49
CA PRO A 107 -16.10 -6.34 -3.13
C PRO A 107 -15.93 -7.83 -3.46
N PHE A 108 -15.37 -8.60 -2.52
CA PHE A 108 -15.07 -10.01 -2.72
C PHE A 108 -15.67 -10.88 -1.61
N PRO A 109 -15.99 -12.14 -1.91
CA PRO A 109 -16.38 -13.11 -0.89
C PRO A 109 -15.25 -13.37 0.12
N ASP A 110 -15.63 -13.90 1.27
CA ASP A 110 -14.68 -14.41 2.26
C ASP A 110 -13.82 -15.52 1.66
N SER A 111 -12.57 -15.64 2.11
CA SER A 111 -11.66 -16.74 1.77
C SER A 111 -11.53 -16.97 0.26
N SER A 112 -11.40 -15.90 -0.54
CA SER A 112 -11.36 -15.96 -2.01
C SER A 112 -9.97 -15.75 -2.62
N TYR A 113 -8.97 -15.33 -1.83
CA TYR A 113 -7.62 -15.03 -2.29
C TYR A 113 -6.55 -15.86 -1.59
N ASP A 114 -5.48 -16.19 -2.33
CA ASP A 114 -4.35 -16.98 -1.85
C ASP A 114 -3.25 -16.10 -1.23
N ALA A 115 -3.19 -14.82 -1.62
CA ALA A 115 -2.29 -13.84 -1.04
C ALA A 115 -2.85 -12.42 -1.16
N ALA A 116 -2.33 -11.53 -0.32
CA ALA A 116 -2.56 -10.09 -0.43
C ALA A 116 -1.23 -9.34 -0.50
N LEU A 117 -1.25 -8.17 -1.15
CA LEU A 117 -0.11 -7.27 -1.24
C LEU A 117 -0.52 -5.85 -0.84
N SER A 118 0.29 -5.21 0.00
CA SER A 118 0.16 -3.80 0.37
C SER A 118 1.52 -3.11 0.31
N THR A 119 1.63 -2.03 -0.47
CA THR A 119 2.89 -1.27 -0.57
C THR A 119 2.64 0.22 -0.49
N TRP A 120 3.14 0.85 0.59
CA TRP A 120 2.96 2.28 0.89
C TRP A 120 1.50 2.72 0.83
N THR A 121 0.60 1.92 1.38
CA THR A 121 -0.84 2.08 1.30
C THR A 121 -1.48 2.28 2.67
N LEU A 122 -1.12 1.44 3.65
CA LEU A 122 -1.71 1.51 5.00
C LEU A 122 -1.48 2.87 5.67
N CYS A 123 -0.38 3.54 5.36
CA CYS A 123 -0.10 4.88 5.87
C CYS A 123 -1.03 5.97 5.31
N THR A 124 -1.75 5.70 4.19
CA THR A 124 -2.63 6.68 3.54
C THR A 124 -4.11 6.36 3.67
N ILE A 125 -4.47 5.12 3.94
CA ILE A 125 -5.87 4.70 4.15
C ILE A 125 -6.43 5.38 5.41
N PRO A 126 -7.65 5.94 5.38
CA PRO A 126 -8.25 6.60 6.54
C PRO A 126 -8.37 5.71 7.77
N ASP A 127 -8.86 4.50 7.61
CA ASP A 127 -8.92 3.45 8.64
C ASP A 127 -8.13 2.20 8.18
N PRO A 128 -6.82 2.14 8.48
CA PRO A 128 -6.00 0.99 8.10
C PRO A 128 -6.42 -0.30 8.85
N ALA A 129 -7.01 -0.19 10.02
CA ALA A 129 -7.52 -1.34 10.76
C ALA A 129 -8.75 -1.95 10.05
N ALA A 130 -9.65 -1.13 9.50
CA ALA A 130 -10.76 -1.61 8.67
C ALA A 130 -10.24 -2.30 7.40
N ALA A 131 -9.26 -1.69 6.72
CA ALA A 131 -8.65 -2.28 5.53
C ALA A 131 -8.00 -3.64 5.83
N LEU A 132 -7.27 -3.76 6.93
CA LEU A 132 -6.64 -5.02 7.34
C LEU A 132 -7.68 -6.08 7.72
N ARG A 133 -8.80 -5.72 8.35
CA ARG A 133 -9.91 -6.66 8.61
C ARG A 133 -10.51 -7.19 7.31
N GLU A 134 -10.71 -6.33 6.31
CA GLU A 134 -11.21 -6.72 4.99
C GLU A 134 -10.21 -7.60 4.24
N VAL A 135 -8.92 -7.25 4.25
CA VAL A 135 -7.87 -8.10 3.68
C VAL A 135 -7.88 -9.49 4.34
N ARG A 136 -7.96 -9.54 5.67
CA ARG A 136 -8.05 -10.82 6.39
C ARG A 136 -9.30 -11.61 6.02
N ARG A 137 -10.46 -10.96 5.90
CA ARG A 137 -11.73 -11.59 5.52
C ARG A 137 -11.65 -12.29 4.15
N VAL A 138 -11.04 -11.62 3.17
CA VAL A 138 -10.95 -12.14 1.80
C VAL A 138 -9.82 -13.16 1.61
N LEU A 139 -8.84 -13.20 2.49
CA LEU A 139 -7.78 -14.20 2.47
C LEU A 139 -8.28 -15.55 2.96
N ARG A 140 -7.83 -16.62 2.31
CA ARG A 140 -8.04 -17.99 2.78
C ARG A 140 -7.30 -18.22 4.10
N PRO A 141 -7.78 -19.11 4.99
CA PRO A 141 -7.00 -19.53 6.14
C PRO A 141 -5.60 -20.01 5.73
N GLY A 142 -4.56 -19.53 6.40
CA GLY A 142 -3.16 -19.83 6.08
C GLY A 142 -2.59 -19.05 4.89
N ALA A 143 -3.38 -18.19 4.23
CA ALA A 143 -2.89 -17.29 3.19
C ALA A 143 -2.02 -16.16 3.75
N THR A 144 -1.21 -15.53 2.90
CA THR A 144 -0.23 -14.54 3.32
C THR A 144 -0.59 -13.11 2.90
N LEU A 145 -0.35 -12.16 3.79
CA LEU A 145 -0.24 -10.74 3.45
C LEU A 145 1.24 -10.36 3.34
N HIS A 146 1.65 -9.90 2.17
CA HIS A 146 2.95 -9.30 1.93
C HIS A 146 2.83 -7.79 2.06
N PHE A 147 3.71 -7.18 2.83
CA PHE A 147 3.65 -5.74 3.07
C PHE A 147 5.01 -5.05 2.97
N LEU A 148 4.98 -3.84 2.43
CA LEU A 148 6.09 -2.89 2.41
C LEU A 148 5.52 -1.51 2.71
N GLU A 149 5.61 -1.08 3.94
CA GLU A 149 4.90 0.09 4.42
C GLU A 149 5.83 1.12 5.05
N HIS A 150 5.43 2.34 4.93
CA HIS A 150 5.98 3.49 5.60
C HIS A 150 5.34 3.60 6.99
N GLY A 151 6.12 3.77 8.04
CA GLY A 151 5.54 3.78 9.36
C GLY A 151 6.44 4.32 10.46
N LEU A 152 6.04 4.04 11.69
CA LEU A 152 6.70 4.54 12.88
C LEU A 152 8.15 4.05 12.97
N ALA A 153 9.08 4.99 13.09
CA ALA A 153 10.51 4.70 13.21
C ALA A 153 10.84 3.97 14.54
N PRO A 154 11.87 3.10 14.59
CA PRO A 154 12.30 2.47 15.83
C PRO A 154 12.92 3.45 16.81
N ASP A 155 13.58 4.50 16.33
CA ASP A 155 14.35 5.45 17.16
C ASP A 155 13.48 6.62 17.65
N GLU A 156 13.45 6.86 18.97
CA GLU A 156 12.67 7.95 19.56
C GLU A 156 13.03 9.36 19.04
N PRO A 157 14.29 9.72 18.79
CA PRO A 157 14.61 11.00 18.16
C PRO A 157 13.96 11.17 16.78
N VAL A 158 13.90 10.10 15.98
CA VAL A 158 13.26 10.11 14.66
C VAL A 158 11.74 10.19 14.80
N ARG A 159 11.14 9.44 15.75
CA ARG A 159 9.69 9.52 16.07
C ARG A 159 9.25 10.94 16.43
N ARG A 160 10.08 11.70 17.18
CA ARG A 160 9.79 13.10 17.49
C ARG A 160 9.69 13.97 16.23
N TRP A 161 10.55 13.75 15.26
CA TRP A 161 10.48 14.42 13.96
C TRP A 161 9.26 13.96 13.16
N GLN A 162 8.98 12.67 13.12
CA GLN A 162 7.78 12.14 12.48
C GLN A 162 6.51 12.80 13.06
N ARG A 163 6.33 12.81 14.38
CA ARG A 163 5.16 13.46 15.02
C ARG A 163 5.03 14.95 14.69
N ARG A 164 6.14 15.66 14.54
CA ARG A 164 6.11 17.10 14.18
C ARG A 164 5.74 17.33 12.72
N LEU A 165 6.16 16.45 11.83
CA LEU A 165 5.98 16.60 10.39
C LEU A 165 4.74 15.89 9.86
N ASP A 166 4.16 14.97 10.63
CA ASP A 166 2.99 14.19 10.26
C ASP A 166 1.79 15.04 9.78
N PRO A 167 1.42 16.15 10.44
CA PRO A 167 0.33 17.02 9.96
C PRO A 167 0.60 17.62 8.57
N LEU A 168 1.85 17.95 8.29
CA LEU A 168 2.27 18.50 7.00
C LEU A 168 2.26 17.42 5.91
N GLU A 169 2.81 16.25 6.21
CA GLU A 169 2.83 15.10 5.29
C GLU A 169 1.43 14.65 4.94
N LYS A 170 0.57 14.50 5.95
CA LYS A 170 -0.85 14.16 5.76
C LYS A 170 -1.54 15.09 4.76
N ARG A 171 -1.21 16.39 4.79
CA ARG A 171 -1.80 17.37 3.88
C ARG A 171 -1.18 17.35 2.48
N LEU A 172 0.12 17.09 2.37
CA LEU A 172 0.86 17.19 1.09
C LEU A 172 0.96 15.87 0.34
N ALA A 173 0.89 14.75 1.05
CA ALA A 173 1.10 13.40 0.49
C ALA A 173 -0.18 12.54 0.51
N GLY A 174 -1.35 13.15 0.31
CA GLY A 174 -2.61 12.44 0.15
C GLY A 174 -3.01 11.59 1.35
N GLY A 175 -2.86 12.14 2.55
CA GLY A 175 -3.22 11.46 3.79
C GLY A 175 -2.14 10.58 4.40
N CYS A 176 -0.94 10.49 3.80
CA CYS A 176 0.16 9.69 4.35
C CYS A 176 0.52 10.13 5.78
N ARG A 177 0.71 9.16 6.66
CA ARG A 177 1.09 9.35 8.07
C ARG A 177 2.39 8.62 8.36
N PHE A 178 3.37 9.34 8.89
CA PHE A 178 4.65 8.77 9.28
C PHE A 178 4.56 7.91 10.55
N THR A 179 3.51 8.07 11.32
CA THR A 179 3.39 7.55 12.68
C THR A 179 2.57 6.26 12.78
N GLU A 180 2.28 5.60 11.64
CA GLU A 180 1.52 4.36 11.64
C GLU A 180 2.35 3.19 12.20
N PRO A 181 1.89 2.54 13.28
CA PRO A 181 2.60 1.42 13.91
C PRO A 181 2.25 0.11 13.16
N ILE A 182 2.86 -0.12 12.01
CA ILE A 182 2.48 -1.19 11.07
C ILE A 182 2.41 -2.57 11.73
N ALA A 183 3.42 -2.95 12.52
CA ALA A 183 3.43 -4.26 13.18
C ALA A 183 2.27 -4.43 14.19
N GLU A 184 1.95 -3.37 14.93
CA GLU A 184 0.83 -3.36 15.88
C GLU A 184 -0.52 -3.42 15.16
N LEU A 185 -0.68 -2.68 14.06
CA LEU A 185 -1.87 -2.72 13.21
C LEU A 185 -2.14 -4.12 12.68
N LEU A 186 -1.11 -4.80 12.17
CA LEU A 186 -1.20 -6.17 11.65
C LEU A 186 -1.63 -7.15 12.75
N THR A 187 -0.96 -7.12 13.90
CA THR A 187 -1.28 -8.04 15.01
C THR A 187 -2.66 -7.77 15.61
N THR A 188 -3.06 -6.50 15.73
CA THR A 188 -4.39 -6.11 16.22
C THR A 188 -5.50 -6.54 15.24
N ALA A 189 -5.22 -6.54 13.93
CA ALA A 189 -6.13 -7.06 12.92
C ALA A 189 -6.20 -8.61 12.90
N GLY A 190 -5.40 -9.29 13.71
CA GLY A 190 -5.39 -10.75 13.88
C GLY A 190 -4.46 -11.49 12.93
N PHE A 191 -3.52 -10.81 12.27
CA PHE A 191 -2.45 -11.45 11.52
C PHE A 191 -1.32 -11.92 12.42
N THR A 192 -0.67 -13.03 12.04
CA THR A 192 0.58 -13.48 12.67
C THR A 192 1.74 -13.08 11.78
N ILE A 193 2.58 -12.13 12.22
CA ILE A 193 3.76 -11.71 11.48
C ILE A 193 4.77 -12.85 11.47
N THR A 194 5.16 -13.31 10.27
CA THR A 194 6.15 -14.39 10.07
C THR A 194 7.53 -13.85 9.73
N GLU A 195 7.57 -12.71 9.02
CA GLU A 195 8.80 -12.01 8.69
C GLU A 195 8.60 -10.51 8.86
N LEU A 196 9.58 -9.83 9.47
CA LEU A 196 9.58 -8.38 9.63
C LEU A 196 11.01 -7.85 9.56
N ASP A 197 11.26 -7.01 8.57
CA ASP A 197 12.47 -6.22 8.44
C ASP A 197 12.09 -4.73 8.56
N ALA A 198 12.51 -4.10 9.66
CA ALA A 198 12.32 -2.68 9.90
C ALA A 198 13.65 -1.94 9.67
N PHE A 199 13.67 -1.05 8.69
CA PHE A 199 14.91 -0.39 8.28
C PHE A 199 14.70 1.06 7.86
N TYR A 200 15.80 1.78 7.72
CA TYR A 200 15.82 3.10 7.09
C TYR A 200 16.30 3.01 5.65
N GLN A 201 15.48 3.48 4.73
CA GLN A 201 15.85 3.58 3.32
C GLN A 201 17.03 4.53 3.13
N LYS A 202 18.07 4.07 2.45
CA LYS A 202 19.25 4.90 2.11
C LYS A 202 18.87 5.99 1.11
N GLY A 203 19.47 7.17 1.27
CA GLY A 203 19.30 8.30 0.35
C GLY A 203 18.08 9.18 0.60
N VAL A 204 17.30 8.90 1.66
CA VAL A 204 16.18 9.75 2.09
C VAL A 204 16.31 10.07 3.59
N PRO A 205 15.72 11.18 4.07
CA PRO A 205 15.69 11.49 5.49
C PRO A 205 15.08 10.36 6.31
N LYS A 206 15.64 10.04 7.48
CA LYS A 206 15.18 8.93 8.32
C LYS A 206 13.70 9.00 8.68
N PHE A 207 13.15 10.20 8.88
CA PHE A 207 11.73 10.37 9.24
C PHE A 207 10.77 10.01 8.10
N THR A 208 11.20 10.10 6.83
CA THR A 208 10.43 9.65 5.66
C THR A 208 10.80 8.24 5.21
N GLY A 209 11.97 7.75 5.59
CA GLY A 209 12.52 6.48 5.11
C GLY A 209 12.43 5.33 6.10
N ALA A 210 11.63 5.44 7.15
CA ALA A 210 11.38 4.33 8.07
C ALA A 210 10.35 3.38 7.44
N TYR A 211 10.80 2.18 7.04
CA TYR A 211 9.99 1.18 6.36
C TYR A 211 9.91 -0.11 7.16
N SER A 212 8.78 -0.78 7.02
CA SER A 212 8.53 -2.15 7.48
C SER A 212 8.23 -3.01 6.26
N LEU A 213 9.04 -4.03 6.02
CA LEU A 213 8.86 -5.02 4.96
C LEU A 213 8.74 -6.40 5.58
N GLY A 214 7.77 -7.19 5.14
CA GLY A 214 7.60 -8.52 5.68
C GLY A 214 6.40 -9.26 5.14
N THR A 215 6.12 -10.38 5.81
CA THR A 215 4.97 -11.25 5.56
C THR A 215 4.21 -11.53 6.86
N ALA A 216 2.91 -11.70 6.73
CA ALA A 216 2.03 -12.08 7.85
C ALA A 216 1.00 -13.11 7.38
N LEU A 217 0.70 -14.10 8.22
CA LEU A 217 -0.29 -15.13 7.98
C LEU A 217 -1.69 -14.69 8.42
N SER A 218 -2.68 -14.96 7.60
CA SER A 218 -4.10 -14.99 7.97
C SER A 218 -4.38 -16.28 8.71
N PRO A 219 -4.92 -16.25 9.94
CA PRO A 219 -5.26 -17.44 10.70
C PRO A 219 -6.38 -18.26 10.06
#